data_95d84496582f724a2c4ffb865899cc44
#
_entry.id   95d84496582f724a2c4ffb865899cc44
#
_cell.length_a   1.000
_cell.length_b   1.000
_cell.length_c   1.000
_cell.angle_alpha   90.00
_cell.angle_beta   90.00
_cell.angle_gamma   90.00
#
_symmetry.space_group_name_H-M   'P 1'
#
loop_
_entity.id
_entity.type
_entity.pdbx_description
1 polymer ?
#
loop_
_entity_poly.entity_id
_entity_poly.type
_entity_poly.pdbx_seq_one_letter_code
_entity_poly.pdbx_strand_id
1 'polypeptide(L)'
;IGCPKTIDGDLKNEDIECSFGFDTATKTYSEIIGNIERDANSAKKYWHFVKVMGRSASHVALECALETQPNICLIGEEVAAKKMSLAQIADYIADSVANRAAKGWNFGVAIIPEGIVEFVPEFSVLIAEINELLAGEKTAEFNALPTWKEKYDFIEAGLTKASMDVFAILPQSIQQQLFLERDPHGNVQVSLIESEKLFSALVKDNLAARKAAGTYNGKFSTQHHFLGYEG
;
A
#
# COMPACT_ATOMS: atom_id res chain seq x y z
N ILE A 1 -31.75 -3.69 16.26
CA ILE A 1 -31.52 -2.60 15.27
C ILE A 1 -30.04 -2.57 15.00
N GLY A 2 -29.66 -2.75 13.74
CA GLY A 2 -28.27 -2.63 13.29
C GLY A 2 -28.00 -1.18 12.87
N CYS A 3 -26.91 -0.60 13.38
CA CYS A 3 -26.43 0.72 12.96
C CYS A 3 -25.10 0.52 12.21
N PRO A 4 -25.07 0.66 10.89
CA PRO A 4 -23.82 0.55 10.15
C PRO A 4 -22.87 1.68 10.53
N LYS A 5 -21.57 1.37 10.61
CA LYS A 5 -20.55 2.33 10.97
C LYS A 5 -19.22 2.01 10.27
N THR A 6 -18.66 3.02 9.61
CA THR A 6 -17.30 3.02 9.08
C THR A 6 -16.77 4.45 9.09
N ILE A 7 -15.45 4.62 9.15
CA ILE A 7 -14.79 5.92 8.96
C ILE A 7 -14.36 6.14 7.51
N ASP A 8 -14.51 5.14 6.63
CA ASP A 8 -13.95 5.16 5.27
C ASP A 8 -14.65 6.14 4.32
N GLY A 9 -15.81 6.69 4.73
CA GLY A 9 -16.57 7.64 3.92
C GLY A 9 -17.38 7.01 2.79
N ASP A 10 -17.43 5.68 2.70
CA ASP A 10 -18.12 4.90 1.67
C ASP A 10 -19.58 4.56 2.04
N LEU A 11 -19.95 4.72 3.31
CA LEU A 11 -21.31 4.47 3.79
C LEU A 11 -22.17 5.74 3.65
N LYS A 12 -22.70 5.96 2.46
CA LYS A 12 -23.56 7.09 2.11
C LYS A 12 -24.75 6.64 1.29
N ASN A 13 -25.97 7.07 1.69
CA ASN A 13 -27.22 6.82 0.98
C ASN A 13 -28.24 7.92 1.33
N GLU A 14 -29.52 7.70 0.98
CA GLU A 14 -30.59 8.67 1.25
C GLU A 14 -30.83 8.96 2.74
N ASP A 15 -30.53 7.96 3.61
CA ASP A 15 -30.73 8.05 5.06
C ASP A 15 -29.45 8.44 5.81
N ILE A 16 -28.26 8.26 5.17
CA ILE A 16 -26.96 8.51 5.78
C ILE A 16 -26.24 9.58 4.93
N GLU A 17 -26.18 10.78 5.48
CA GLU A 17 -25.58 11.93 4.83
C GLU A 17 -24.04 11.88 4.87
N CYS A 18 -23.48 11.43 5.99
CA CYS A 18 -22.03 11.27 6.16
C CYS A 18 -21.69 10.05 7.04
N SER A 19 -20.51 9.46 6.83
CA SER A 19 -19.99 8.38 7.65
C SER A 19 -19.57 8.90 9.03
N PHE A 20 -20.01 8.21 10.08
CA PHE A 20 -19.67 8.56 11.46
C PHE A 20 -18.16 8.42 11.72
N GLY A 21 -17.54 9.49 12.18
CA GLY A 21 -16.11 9.53 12.50
C GLY A 21 -15.19 9.87 11.33
N PHE A 22 -15.68 9.96 10.11
CA PHE A 22 -14.89 10.32 8.92
C PHE A 22 -14.18 11.68 9.11
N ASP A 23 -14.94 12.73 9.43
CA ASP A 23 -14.42 14.07 9.62
C ASP A 23 -13.40 14.15 10.78
N THR A 24 -13.66 13.44 11.87
CA THR A 24 -12.71 13.36 12.99
C THR A 24 -11.41 12.67 12.59
N ALA A 25 -11.50 11.54 11.88
CA ALA A 25 -10.34 10.78 11.44
C ALA A 25 -9.49 11.59 10.45
N THR A 26 -10.11 12.20 9.44
CA THR A 26 -9.40 12.99 8.43
C THR A 26 -8.74 14.22 9.02
N LYS A 27 -9.39 14.95 9.93
CA LYS A 27 -8.78 16.10 10.61
C LYS A 27 -7.58 15.68 11.47
N THR A 28 -7.72 14.59 12.24
CA THR A 28 -6.62 14.09 13.07
C THR A 28 -5.44 13.64 12.19
N TYR A 29 -5.71 12.92 11.12
CA TYR A 29 -4.65 12.48 10.19
C TYR A 29 -3.99 13.66 9.48
N SER A 30 -4.77 14.64 9.04
CA SER A 30 -4.24 15.84 8.39
C SER A 30 -3.32 16.63 9.30
N GLU A 31 -3.65 16.74 10.60
CA GLU A 31 -2.75 17.37 11.58
C GLU A 31 -1.43 16.62 11.71
N ILE A 32 -1.46 15.29 11.82
CA ILE A 32 -0.25 14.46 11.91
C ILE A 32 0.56 14.55 10.61
N ILE A 33 -0.09 14.42 9.45
CA ILE A 33 0.57 14.52 8.13
C ILE A 33 1.21 15.89 7.95
N GLY A 34 0.52 16.97 8.32
CA GLY A 34 1.07 18.33 8.28
C GLY A 34 2.31 18.49 9.17
N ASN A 35 2.36 17.82 10.31
CA ASN A 35 3.56 17.78 11.15
C ASN A 35 4.70 16.99 10.51
N ILE A 36 4.40 15.84 9.86
CA ILE A 36 5.38 15.06 9.10
C ILE A 36 5.94 15.90 7.93
N GLU A 37 5.11 16.66 7.24
CA GLU A 37 5.54 17.54 6.15
C GLU A 37 6.48 18.66 6.62
N ARG A 38 6.20 19.23 7.79
CA ARG A 38 7.09 20.23 8.41
C ARG A 38 8.42 19.61 8.78
N ASP A 39 8.43 18.39 9.32
CA ASP A 39 9.66 17.65 9.62
C ASP A 39 10.42 17.32 8.33
N ALA A 40 9.75 16.82 7.29
CA ALA A 40 10.35 16.56 5.99
C ALA A 40 11.01 17.79 5.39
N ASN A 41 10.33 18.95 5.46
CA ASN A 41 10.86 20.24 4.98
C ASN A 41 12.03 20.76 5.82
N SER A 42 12.07 20.46 7.11
CA SER A 42 13.17 20.83 8.01
C SER A 42 14.39 19.93 7.78
N ALA A 43 14.19 18.62 7.84
CA ALA A 43 15.27 17.63 7.71
C ALA A 43 15.83 17.53 6.28
N LYS A 44 15.01 17.70 5.26
CA LYS A 44 15.34 17.62 3.81
C LYS A 44 16.06 16.33 3.39
N LYS A 45 15.73 15.21 4.06
CA LYS A 45 16.47 13.94 3.91
C LYS A 45 15.63 12.76 3.49
N TYR A 46 14.33 12.72 3.88
CA TYR A 46 13.52 11.52 3.82
C TYR A 46 12.28 11.70 2.97
N TRP A 47 11.89 10.64 2.29
CA TRP A 47 10.56 10.45 1.75
C TRP A 47 9.72 9.70 2.80
N HIS A 48 8.65 10.32 3.24
CA HIS A 48 7.72 9.76 4.19
C HIS A 48 6.57 9.08 3.44
N PHE A 49 6.44 7.79 3.61
CA PHE A 49 5.33 7.00 3.09
C PHE A 49 4.33 6.84 4.22
N VAL A 50 3.17 7.45 4.07
CA VAL A 50 2.14 7.51 5.10
C VAL A 50 0.95 6.68 4.66
N LYS A 51 0.75 5.52 5.29
CA LYS A 51 -0.45 4.71 5.11
C LYS A 51 -1.55 5.26 5.97
N VAL A 52 -2.71 5.53 5.37
CA VAL A 52 -3.93 5.96 6.05
C VAL A 52 -5.00 4.89 5.90
N MET A 53 -5.94 4.85 6.83
CA MET A 53 -7.09 3.96 6.76
C MET A 53 -7.96 4.25 5.53
N GLY A 54 -8.79 3.31 5.18
CA GLY A 54 -9.63 3.32 4.00
C GLY A 54 -9.35 2.10 3.11
N ARG A 55 -10.18 1.06 3.29
CA ARG A 55 -9.99 -0.23 2.64
C ARG A 55 -10.69 -0.32 1.30
N SER A 56 -11.98 0.02 1.28
CA SER A 56 -12.83 -0.10 0.09
C SER A 56 -12.90 1.19 -0.73
N ALA A 57 -12.43 2.30 -0.18
CA ALA A 57 -12.45 3.61 -0.83
C ALA A 57 -11.27 4.46 -0.35
N SER A 58 -10.84 5.38 -1.20
CA SER A 58 -9.71 6.28 -0.93
C SER A 58 -10.14 7.66 -0.41
N HIS A 59 -11.37 7.78 0.12
CA HIS A 59 -11.94 9.08 0.55
C HIS A 59 -11.10 9.72 1.67
N VAL A 60 -10.65 8.91 2.66
CA VAL A 60 -9.80 9.38 3.75
C VAL A 60 -8.48 9.93 3.21
N ALA A 61 -7.83 9.20 2.30
CA ALA A 61 -6.57 9.63 1.68
C ALA A 61 -6.77 10.91 0.86
N LEU A 62 -7.87 11.00 0.11
CA LEU A 62 -8.19 12.18 -0.70
C LEU A 62 -8.44 13.41 0.17
N GLU A 63 -9.22 13.28 1.24
CA GLU A 63 -9.51 14.41 2.15
C GLU A 63 -8.24 14.90 2.83
N CYS A 64 -7.42 13.98 3.36
CA CYS A 64 -6.12 14.34 3.91
C CYS A 64 -5.21 15.04 2.89
N ALA A 65 -5.23 14.59 1.63
CA ALA A 65 -4.43 15.21 0.59
C ALA A 65 -4.92 16.61 0.20
N LEU A 66 -6.23 16.86 0.22
CA LEU A 66 -6.81 18.19 -0.01
C LEU A 66 -6.45 19.17 1.10
N GLU A 67 -6.39 18.71 2.35
CA GLU A 67 -6.03 19.54 3.50
C GLU A 67 -4.52 19.81 3.61
N THR A 68 -3.66 18.82 3.29
CA THR A 68 -2.21 18.90 3.54
C THR A 68 -1.37 19.16 2.29
N GLN A 69 -1.88 18.83 1.11
CA GLN A 69 -1.20 18.98 -0.19
C GLN A 69 0.15 18.24 -0.25
N PRO A 70 0.18 16.92 -0.01
CA PRO A 70 1.39 16.11 -0.07
C PRO A 70 1.97 16.11 -1.49
N ASN A 71 3.20 15.62 -1.62
CA ASN A 71 3.84 15.54 -2.93
C ASN A 71 3.23 14.45 -3.83
N ILE A 72 2.71 13.39 -3.21
CA ILE A 72 2.05 12.26 -3.87
C ILE A 72 0.86 11.84 -3.00
N CYS A 73 -0.28 11.57 -3.63
CA CYS A 73 -1.39 10.84 -3.05
C CYS A 73 -1.83 9.78 -4.04
N LEU A 74 -1.85 8.53 -3.60
CA LEU A 74 -2.41 7.44 -4.39
C LEU A 74 -3.91 7.35 -4.13
N ILE A 75 -4.68 7.15 -5.20
CA ILE A 75 -6.14 6.99 -5.16
C ILE A 75 -6.46 5.65 -5.83
N GLY A 76 -7.03 4.71 -5.05
CA GLY A 76 -7.32 3.35 -5.52
C GLY A 76 -8.25 3.33 -6.73
N GLU A 77 -9.28 4.17 -6.71
CA GLU A 77 -10.25 4.30 -7.79
C GLU A 77 -9.59 4.74 -9.12
N GLU A 78 -8.58 5.62 -9.05
CA GLU A 78 -7.80 5.99 -10.23
C GLU A 78 -6.92 4.85 -10.72
N VAL A 79 -6.29 4.12 -9.79
CA VAL A 79 -5.47 2.94 -10.11
C VAL A 79 -6.32 1.90 -10.83
N ALA A 80 -7.53 1.61 -10.33
CA ALA A 80 -8.46 0.69 -10.95
C ALA A 80 -8.94 1.16 -12.34
N ALA A 81 -9.34 2.43 -12.44
CA ALA A 81 -9.82 3.01 -13.70
C ALA A 81 -8.75 2.99 -14.81
N LYS A 82 -7.49 3.25 -14.43
CA LYS A 82 -6.32 3.22 -15.33
C LYS A 82 -5.74 1.81 -15.50
N LYS A 83 -6.23 0.82 -14.74
CA LYS A 83 -5.70 -0.56 -14.68
C LYS A 83 -4.19 -0.59 -14.46
N MET A 84 -3.70 0.22 -13.55
CA MET A 84 -2.26 0.33 -13.29
C MET A 84 -1.73 -0.94 -12.63
N SER A 85 -0.55 -1.37 -13.09
CA SER A 85 0.23 -2.44 -12.44
C SER A 85 1.04 -1.87 -11.26
N LEU A 86 1.56 -2.74 -10.38
CA LEU A 86 2.48 -2.35 -9.30
C LEU A 86 3.71 -1.61 -9.86
N ALA A 87 4.25 -2.08 -10.98
CA ALA A 87 5.39 -1.45 -11.64
C ALA A 87 5.04 -0.03 -12.12
N GLN A 88 3.88 0.18 -12.72
CA GLN A 88 3.42 1.50 -13.18
C GLN A 88 3.19 2.47 -12.02
N ILE A 89 2.66 2.00 -10.90
CA ILE A 89 2.52 2.83 -9.69
C ILE A 89 3.91 3.20 -9.14
N ALA A 90 4.83 2.24 -9.09
CA ALA A 90 6.20 2.50 -8.66
C ALA A 90 6.92 3.48 -9.60
N ASP A 91 6.72 3.37 -10.92
CA ASP A 91 7.23 4.33 -11.91
C ASP A 91 6.67 5.73 -11.69
N TYR A 92 5.37 5.88 -11.47
CA TYR A 92 4.72 7.16 -11.18
C TYR A 92 5.32 7.85 -9.95
N ILE A 93 5.52 7.09 -8.87
CA ILE A 93 6.16 7.61 -7.65
C ILE A 93 7.62 7.96 -7.93
N ALA A 94 8.36 7.08 -8.62
CA ALA A 94 9.77 7.27 -8.95
C ALA A 94 10.00 8.50 -9.84
N ASP A 95 9.08 8.78 -10.77
CA ASP A 95 9.11 9.99 -11.61
C ASP A 95 8.99 11.25 -10.75
N SER A 96 8.06 11.26 -9.81
CA SER A 96 7.89 12.38 -8.88
C SER A 96 9.14 12.60 -8.01
N VAL A 97 9.73 11.51 -7.50
CA VAL A 97 10.98 11.53 -6.73
C VAL A 97 12.13 12.07 -7.58
N ALA A 98 12.29 11.57 -8.82
CA ALA A 98 13.36 11.98 -9.72
C ALA A 98 13.25 13.46 -10.12
N ASN A 99 12.04 13.91 -10.44
CA ASN A 99 11.75 15.30 -10.79
C ASN A 99 12.06 16.27 -9.65
N ARG A 100 11.77 15.87 -8.40
CA ARG A 100 12.13 16.66 -7.21
C ARG A 100 13.65 16.64 -6.96
N ALA A 101 14.28 15.46 -7.09
CA ALA A 101 15.72 15.31 -6.92
C ALA A 101 16.52 16.15 -7.93
N ALA A 102 16.06 16.30 -9.18
CA ALA A 102 16.64 17.17 -10.18
C ALA A 102 16.68 18.64 -9.75
N LYS A 103 15.76 19.05 -8.86
CA LYS A 103 15.70 20.38 -8.25
C LYS A 103 16.47 20.46 -6.91
N GLY A 104 17.18 19.40 -6.51
CA GLY A 104 17.90 19.30 -5.25
C GLY A 104 17.02 18.90 -4.04
N TRP A 105 15.76 18.54 -4.26
CA TRP A 105 14.80 18.20 -3.21
C TRP A 105 14.67 16.67 -3.07
N ASN A 106 15.49 16.08 -2.20
CA ASN A 106 15.53 14.63 -1.95
C ASN A 106 14.59 14.23 -0.79
N PHE A 107 13.45 14.87 -0.65
CA PHE A 107 12.48 14.66 0.42
C PHE A 107 11.06 14.92 -0.08
N GLY A 108 10.10 14.36 0.64
CA GLY A 108 8.68 14.56 0.35
C GLY A 108 7.78 13.65 1.18
N VAL A 109 6.48 13.76 0.96
CA VAL A 109 5.44 12.95 1.58
C VAL A 109 4.57 12.31 0.52
N ALA A 110 4.32 11.00 0.68
CA ALA A 110 3.42 10.21 -0.14
C ALA A 110 2.32 9.61 0.76
N ILE A 111 1.07 9.91 0.48
CA ILE A 111 -0.09 9.31 1.15
C ILE A 111 -0.53 8.07 0.36
N ILE A 112 -0.75 6.97 1.09
CA ILE A 112 -1.11 5.67 0.54
C ILE A 112 -2.35 5.15 1.27
N PRO A 113 -3.49 4.92 0.60
CA PRO A 113 -4.63 4.28 1.23
C PRO A 113 -4.32 2.82 1.55
N GLU A 114 -4.82 2.34 2.68
CA GLU A 114 -4.62 0.97 3.18
C GLU A 114 -5.00 -0.08 2.14
N GLY A 115 -6.15 0.08 1.48
CA GLY A 115 -6.68 -0.86 0.51
C GLY A 115 -6.14 -0.74 -0.91
N ILE A 116 -5.13 0.09 -1.16
CA ILE A 116 -4.63 0.39 -2.52
C ILE A 116 -4.31 -0.86 -3.34
N VAL A 117 -3.80 -1.92 -2.70
CA VAL A 117 -3.40 -3.16 -3.38
C VAL A 117 -4.59 -3.94 -3.95
N GLU A 118 -5.79 -3.79 -3.37
CA GLU A 118 -7.01 -4.42 -3.89
C GLU A 118 -7.46 -3.80 -5.22
N PHE A 119 -7.06 -2.56 -5.49
CA PHE A 119 -7.36 -1.84 -6.72
C PHE A 119 -6.37 -2.17 -7.86
N VAL A 120 -5.29 -2.92 -7.58
CA VAL A 120 -4.31 -3.34 -8.57
C VAL A 120 -4.75 -4.70 -9.15
N PRO A 121 -5.11 -4.78 -10.46
CA PRO A 121 -5.71 -5.99 -11.02
C PRO A 121 -4.86 -7.25 -10.87
N GLU A 122 -3.56 -7.16 -11.11
CA GLU A 122 -2.63 -8.29 -10.98
C GLU A 122 -2.48 -8.77 -9.54
N PHE A 123 -2.56 -7.86 -8.57
CA PHE A 123 -2.49 -8.19 -7.15
C PHE A 123 -3.79 -8.83 -6.65
N SER A 124 -4.94 -8.36 -7.15
CA SER A 124 -6.25 -8.97 -6.84
C SER A 124 -6.32 -10.42 -7.34
N VAL A 125 -5.78 -10.71 -8.52
CA VAL A 125 -5.69 -12.07 -9.06
C VAL A 125 -4.77 -12.92 -8.17
N LEU A 126 -3.61 -12.41 -7.78
CA LEU A 126 -2.68 -13.10 -6.89
C LEU A 126 -3.36 -13.45 -5.53
N ILE A 127 -4.07 -12.51 -4.92
CA ILE A 127 -4.81 -12.76 -3.66
C ILE A 127 -5.86 -13.86 -3.85
N ALA A 128 -6.63 -13.82 -4.94
CA ALA A 128 -7.64 -14.82 -5.23
C ALA A 128 -7.02 -16.21 -5.37
N GLU A 129 -5.93 -16.35 -6.11
CA GLU A 129 -5.21 -17.62 -6.28
C GLU A 129 -4.60 -18.11 -4.95
N ILE A 130 -4.05 -17.22 -4.12
CA ILE A 130 -3.54 -17.56 -2.78
C ILE A 130 -4.68 -18.07 -1.88
N ASN A 131 -5.83 -17.42 -1.92
CA ASN A 131 -6.99 -17.86 -1.13
C ASN A 131 -7.48 -19.23 -1.58
N GLU A 132 -7.50 -19.51 -2.89
CA GLU A 132 -7.87 -20.82 -3.43
C GLU A 132 -6.81 -21.89 -3.10
N LEU A 133 -5.53 -21.54 -3.23
CA LEU A 133 -4.41 -22.45 -2.93
C LEU A 133 -4.44 -22.91 -1.48
N LEU A 134 -4.73 -22.02 -0.55
CA LEU A 134 -4.79 -22.32 0.88
C LEU A 134 -6.22 -22.57 1.39
N ALA A 135 -7.14 -22.99 0.54
CA ALA A 135 -8.46 -23.43 0.97
C ALA A 135 -8.43 -24.87 1.49
N GLY A 136 -9.13 -25.14 2.62
CA GLY A 136 -9.34 -26.48 3.14
C GLY A 136 -8.06 -27.17 3.68
N GLU A 137 -7.82 -28.42 3.27
CA GLU A 137 -6.75 -29.28 3.80
C GLU A 137 -5.33 -28.76 3.45
N LYS A 138 -5.15 -28.05 2.35
CA LYS A 138 -3.87 -27.49 1.92
C LYS A 138 -3.29 -26.48 2.92
N THR A 139 -4.12 -25.80 3.69
CA THR A 139 -3.67 -24.93 4.79
C THR A 139 -2.87 -25.71 5.83
N ALA A 140 -3.31 -26.91 6.19
CA ALA A 140 -2.61 -27.76 7.15
C ALA A 140 -1.26 -28.25 6.60
N GLU A 141 -1.22 -28.65 5.33
CA GLU A 141 0.02 -29.01 4.63
C GLU A 141 1.03 -27.84 4.63
N PHE A 142 0.58 -26.66 4.22
CA PHE A 142 1.42 -25.47 4.18
C PHE A 142 1.97 -25.09 5.57
N ASN A 143 1.14 -25.15 6.60
CA ASN A 143 1.55 -24.83 7.96
C ASN A 143 2.51 -25.86 8.56
N ALA A 144 2.48 -27.11 8.10
CA ALA A 144 3.40 -28.17 8.52
C ALA A 144 4.81 -28.02 7.94
N LEU A 145 4.99 -27.20 6.91
CA LEU A 145 6.31 -26.97 6.28
C LEU A 145 7.21 -26.16 7.22
N PRO A 146 8.40 -26.67 7.58
CA PRO A 146 9.24 -26.09 8.64
C PRO A 146 10.01 -24.86 8.20
N THR A 147 10.34 -24.71 6.90
CA THR A 147 11.17 -23.62 6.38
C THR A 147 10.42 -22.75 5.36
N TRP A 148 10.82 -21.47 5.30
CA TRP A 148 10.29 -20.55 4.28
C TRP A 148 10.60 -21.02 2.86
N LYS A 149 11.73 -21.68 2.64
CA LYS A 149 12.10 -22.22 1.33
C LYS A 149 11.09 -23.28 0.86
N GLU A 150 10.75 -24.24 1.71
CA GLU A 150 9.75 -25.27 1.40
C GLU A 150 8.37 -24.67 1.18
N LYS A 151 8.01 -23.64 1.97
CA LYS A 151 6.79 -22.87 1.76
C LYS A 151 6.79 -22.15 0.41
N TYR A 152 7.92 -21.57 0.02
CA TYR A 152 8.05 -20.90 -1.28
C TYR A 152 7.91 -21.90 -2.43
N ASP A 153 8.56 -23.07 -2.34
CA ASP A 153 8.46 -24.14 -3.36
C ASP A 153 7.00 -24.64 -3.46
N PHE A 154 6.27 -24.74 -2.36
CA PHE A 154 4.85 -25.07 -2.34
C PHE A 154 3.99 -24.01 -3.05
N ILE A 155 4.29 -22.74 -2.80
CA ILE A 155 3.61 -21.59 -3.42
C ILE A 155 3.88 -21.59 -4.93
N GLU A 156 5.14 -21.77 -5.35
CA GLU A 156 5.54 -21.80 -6.75
C GLU A 156 4.82 -22.91 -7.54
N ALA A 157 4.64 -24.07 -6.90
CA ALA A 157 3.91 -25.19 -7.51
C ALA A 157 2.39 -24.96 -7.62
N GLY A 158 1.83 -24.06 -6.81
CA GLY A 158 0.39 -23.84 -6.68
C GLY A 158 -0.15 -22.61 -7.41
N LEU A 159 0.68 -21.61 -7.68
CA LEU A 159 0.26 -20.38 -8.36
C LEU A 159 0.47 -20.47 -9.88
N THR A 160 -0.31 -19.68 -10.61
CA THR A 160 -0.06 -19.48 -12.03
C THR A 160 1.26 -18.72 -12.26
N LYS A 161 1.85 -18.87 -13.46
CA LYS A 161 3.07 -18.15 -13.81
C LYS A 161 2.92 -16.63 -13.67
N ALA A 162 1.77 -16.08 -14.07
CA ALA A 162 1.51 -14.63 -13.97
C ALA A 162 1.50 -14.17 -12.52
N SER A 163 0.83 -14.91 -11.63
CA SER A 163 0.80 -14.61 -10.18
C SER A 163 2.18 -14.81 -9.53
N MET A 164 2.96 -15.81 -9.98
CA MET A 164 4.34 -15.99 -9.51
C MET A 164 5.26 -14.83 -9.93
N ASP A 165 5.12 -14.32 -11.15
CA ASP A 165 5.90 -13.16 -11.61
C ASP A 165 5.61 -11.93 -10.73
N VAL A 166 4.35 -11.71 -10.34
CA VAL A 166 3.97 -10.65 -9.39
C VAL A 166 4.51 -10.96 -7.98
N PHE A 167 4.34 -12.20 -7.50
CA PHE A 167 4.80 -12.60 -6.18
C PHE A 167 6.30 -12.46 -6.00
N ALA A 168 7.09 -12.79 -7.03
CA ALA A 168 8.54 -12.73 -6.99
C ALA A 168 9.11 -11.31 -6.84
N ILE A 169 8.42 -10.29 -7.32
CA ILE A 169 8.86 -8.89 -7.18
C ILE A 169 8.51 -8.29 -5.82
N LEU A 170 7.67 -8.96 -5.02
CA LEU A 170 7.29 -8.46 -3.70
C LEU A 170 8.45 -8.62 -2.70
N PRO A 171 8.64 -7.67 -1.77
CA PRO A 171 9.54 -7.85 -0.64
C PRO A 171 9.18 -9.11 0.17
N GLN A 172 10.19 -9.80 0.70
CA GLN A 172 9.98 -11.04 1.45
C GLN A 172 9.01 -10.88 2.64
N SER A 173 9.02 -9.72 3.30
CA SER A 173 8.07 -9.42 4.38
C SER A 173 6.63 -9.45 3.90
N ILE A 174 6.35 -8.87 2.74
CA ILE A 174 5.03 -8.86 2.13
C ILE A 174 4.64 -10.25 1.64
N GLN A 175 5.57 -11.00 1.03
CA GLN A 175 5.34 -12.39 0.65
C GLN A 175 4.90 -13.22 1.86
N GLN A 176 5.56 -13.04 3.02
CA GLN A 176 5.22 -13.74 4.25
C GLN A 176 3.84 -13.31 4.79
N GLN A 177 3.52 -12.02 4.77
CA GLN A 177 2.21 -11.51 5.20
C GLN A 177 1.06 -12.11 4.40
N LEU A 178 1.20 -12.24 3.08
CA LEU A 178 0.18 -12.83 2.21
C LEU A 178 -0.18 -14.28 2.58
N PHE A 179 0.75 -15.02 3.16
CA PHE A 179 0.56 -16.43 3.46
C PHE A 179 0.31 -16.73 4.94
N LEU A 180 0.86 -15.92 5.84
CA LEU A 180 0.82 -16.19 7.28
C LEU A 180 -0.29 -15.43 8.00
N GLU A 181 -0.70 -14.27 7.48
CA GLU A 181 -1.72 -13.43 8.11
C GLU A 181 -3.06 -13.63 7.43
N ARG A 182 -3.92 -14.41 8.10
CA ARG A 182 -5.23 -14.83 7.60
C ARG A 182 -6.36 -14.35 8.51
N ASP A 183 -7.50 -14.05 7.91
CA ASP A 183 -8.72 -13.78 8.66
C ASP A 183 -9.32 -15.08 9.24
N PRO A 184 -10.31 -15.01 10.14
CA PRO A 184 -10.97 -16.20 10.69
C PRO A 184 -11.65 -17.09 9.63
N HIS A 185 -11.86 -16.57 8.42
CA HIS A 185 -12.43 -17.30 7.28
C HIS A 185 -11.35 -17.91 6.39
N GLY A 186 -10.07 -17.65 6.67
CA GLY A 186 -8.94 -18.20 5.94
C GLY A 186 -8.52 -17.36 4.72
N ASN A 187 -9.03 -16.13 4.55
CA ASN A 187 -8.61 -15.24 3.48
C ASN A 187 -7.42 -14.36 3.88
N VAL A 188 -6.68 -13.87 2.90
CA VAL A 188 -5.61 -12.88 3.11
C VAL A 188 -6.20 -11.63 3.78
N GLN A 189 -5.59 -11.21 4.89
CA GLN A 189 -5.94 -9.93 5.54
C GLN A 189 -5.24 -8.77 4.82
N VAL A 190 -5.89 -8.22 3.81
CA VAL A 190 -5.31 -7.15 2.99
C VAL A 190 -4.98 -5.89 3.80
N SER A 191 -5.76 -5.58 4.83
CA SER A 191 -5.53 -4.45 5.73
C SER A 191 -4.19 -4.52 6.48
N LEU A 192 -3.69 -5.73 6.74
CA LEU A 192 -2.40 -5.92 7.40
C LEU A 192 -1.20 -5.76 6.46
N ILE A 193 -1.43 -5.75 5.14
CA ILE A 193 -0.34 -5.55 4.18
C ILE A 193 0.27 -4.16 4.38
N GLU A 194 1.56 -4.15 4.63
CA GLU A 194 2.35 -2.92 4.77
C GLU A 194 2.58 -2.25 3.41
N SER A 195 1.51 -1.73 2.79
CA SER A 195 1.52 -1.13 1.45
C SER A 195 2.53 0.03 1.35
N GLU A 196 2.76 0.78 2.43
CA GLU A 196 3.76 1.84 2.50
C GLU A 196 5.19 1.31 2.34
N LYS A 197 5.47 0.13 2.90
CA LYS A 197 6.77 -0.54 2.72
C LYS A 197 6.88 -1.20 1.36
N LEU A 198 5.81 -1.79 0.86
CA LEU A 198 5.75 -2.37 -0.48
C LEU A 198 6.14 -1.34 -1.53
N PHE A 199 5.41 -0.23 -1.60
CA PHE A 199 5.68 0.79 -2.62
C PHE A 199 7.04 1.46 -2.42
N SER A 200 7.48 1.70 -1.20
CA SER A 200 8.81 2.26 -0.96
C SER A 200 9.94 1.33 -1.44
N ALA A 201 9.78 0.01 -1.31
CA ALA A 201 10.74 -0.97 -1.80
C ALA A 201 10.77 -1.01 -3.34
N LEU A 202 9.61 -1.10 -3.99
CA LEU A 202 9.51 -1.08 -5.44
C LEU A 202 10.09 0.21 -6.05
N VAL A 203 9.81 1.35 -5.44
CA VAL A 203 10.37 2.65 -5.85
C VAL A 203 11.89 2.67 -5.68
N LYS A 204 12.40 2.11 -4.59
CA LYS A 204 13.85 2.02 -4.34
C LYS A 204 14.55 1.21 -5.42
N ASP A 205 13.99 0.05 -5.80
CA ASP A 205 14.56 -0.81 -6.85
C ASP A 205 14.49 -0.13 -8.21
N ASN A 206 13.38 0.53 -8.53
CA ASN A 206 13.22 1.33 -9.73
C ASN A 206 14.27 2.46 -9.82
N LEU A 207 14.43 3.23 -8.76
CA LEU A 207 15.43 4.30 -8.69
C LEU A 207 16.87 3.78 -8.74
N ALA A 208 17.14 2.57 -8.22
CA ALA A 208 18.43 1.92 -8.35
C ALA A 208 18.73 1.56 -9.80
N ALA A 209 17.75 1.02 -10.53
CA ALA A 209 17.86 0.76 -11.98
C ALA A 209 18.08 2.04 -12.78
N ARG A 210 17.32 3.13 -12.49
CA ARG A 210 17.50 4.45 -13.12
C ARG A 210 18.88 5.05 -12.82
N LYS A 211 19.41 4.83 -11.61
CA LYS A 211 20.75 5.27 -11.25
C LYS A 211 21.84 4.53 -12.03
N ALA A 212 21.69 3.21 -12.21
CA ALA A 212 22.58 2.41 -13.03
C ALA A 212 22.55 2.84 -14.51
N ALA A 213 21.37 3.25 -15.01
CA ALA A 213 21.18 3.80 -16.34
C ALA A 213 21.63 5.26 -16.50
N GLY A 214 22.05 5.94 -15.42
CA GLY A 214 22.49 7.35 -15.45
C GLY A 214 21.35 8.38 -15.55
N THR A 215 20.09 7.94 -15.37
CA THR A 215 18.90 8.82 -15.48
C THR A 215 18.41 9.37 -14.13
N TYR A 216 19.00 8.93 -13.03
CA TYR A 216 18.72 9.41 -11.68
C TYR A 216 20.00 9.58 -10.86
N ASN A 217 20.15 10.75 -10.20
CA ASN A 217 21.34 11.09 -9.41
C ASN A 217 21.00 11.52 -7.98
N GLY A 218 19.75 11.39 -7.57
CA GLY A 218 19.28 11.80 -6.24
C GLY A 218 19.68 10.83 -5.13
N LYS A 219 19.26 11.20 -3.91
CA LYS A 219 19.28 10.36 -2.74
C LYS A 219 17.84 9.96 -2.41
N PHE A 220 17.61 8.69 -2.12
CA PHE A 220 16.31 8.18 -1.71
C PHE A 220 16.46 7.41 -0.40
N SER A 221 15.90 7.98 0.66
CA SER A 221 15.82 7.37 1.99
C SER A 221 14.38 7.50 2.46
N THR A 222 13.83 6.48 3.08
CA THR A 222 12.42 6.40 3.40
C THR A 222 12.16 6.33 4.90
N GLN A 223 11.02 6.88 5.31
CA GLN A 223 10.38 6.67 6.60
C GLN A 223 8.96 6.16 6.33
N HIS A 224 8.44 5.31 7.21
CA HIS A 224 7.15 4.69 7.06
C HIS A 224 6.28 5.03 8.27
N HIS A 225 5.02 5.39 8.01
CA HIS A 225 4.06 5.75 9.02
C HIS A 225 2.74 5.06 8.72
N PHE A 226 2.07 4.56 9.74
CA PHE A 226 0.71 4.06 9.64
C PHE A 226 -0.18 4.84 10.59
N LEU A 227 -1.19 5.48 10.05
CA LEU A 227 -2.23 6.18 10.79
C LEU A 227 -3.45 5.28 10.88
N GLY A 228 -3.54 4.54 11.99
CA GLY A 228 -4.62 3.61 12.29
C GLY A 228 -5.64 4.17 13.28
N TYR A 229 -6.38 3.27 13.96
CA TYR A 229 -7.34 3.65 15.00
C TYR A 229 -6.68 4.09 16.31
N GLU A 230 -5.42 3.86 16.45
CA GLU A 230 -4.67 4.17 17.66
C GLU A 230 -4.32 5.65 17.64
N GLY A 231 -5.08 6.42 18.36
CA GLY A 231 -4.83 7.81 18.67
C GLY A 231 -4.19 7.95 20.04
#